data_dd7918eb6f211aac46915e98b68b184a
#
_entry.id   dd7918eb6f211aac46915e98b68b184a
#
_cell.length_a   1.000
_cell.length_b   1.000
_cell.length_c   1.000
_cell.angle_alpha   90.00
_cell.angle_beta   90.00
_cell.angle_gamma   90.00
#
_symmetry.space_group_name_H-M   'P 1'
#
loop_
_entity.id
_entity.type
_entity.pdbx_description
1 polymer ?
#
loop_
_entity_poly.entity_id
_entity_poly.type
_entity_poly.pdbx_seq_one_letter_code
_entity_poly.pdbx_strand_id
1 'polypeptide(L)'
;MKVEQFLVGSIGTNAYLMIQEETKECLAVDLGGCPDSLIDHIKEKGYLPKAILLTHGHFDHIMGVEKFRNAFGGSELPVYAYEKEETMLTDSLLNMSSYYGEGCTLKQVTYVTDRQELHLAGFTIQVIYTPGHTVGGCCYYFPEEQVLLSGDTLFCESVGRSDFPTGNAGQLVRSIKDRLLDLPEETKVYPGHMDETTIGHEKEYNPFL
;
A
#
# COMPACT_ATOMS: atom_id res chain seq x y z
N MET A 1 -12.83 -12.84 -0.46
CA MET A 1 -12.19 -11.65 0.17
C MET A 1 -13.18 -10.50 0.29
N LYS A 2 -13.10 -9.72 1.37
CA LYS A 2 -13.78 -8.43 1.52
C LYS A 2 -12.73 -7.32 1.63
N VAL A 3 -12.92 -6.22 0.91
CA VAL A 3 -12.07 -5.03 0.98
C VAL A 3 -12.86 -3.93 1.70
N GLU A 4 -12.25 -3.31 2.71
CA GLU A 4 -12.80 -2.12 3.37
C GLU A 4 -11.79 -0.99 3.23
N GLN A 5 -12.27 0.18 2.78
CA GLN A 5 -11.47 1.39 2.58
C GLN A 5 -11.74 2.40 3.67
N PHE A 6 -10.68 3.05 4.14
CA PHE A 6 -10.73 4.11 5.14
C PHE A 6 -9.88 5.29 4.67
N LEU A 7 -10.46 6.48 4.64
CA LEU A 7 -9.68 7.69 4.43
C LEU A 7 -8.97 8.07 5.72
N VAL A 8 -7.65 8.09 5.70
CA VAL A 8 -6.82 8.33 6.88
C VAL A 8 -5.79 9.44 6.65
N GLY A 9 -5.24 9.95 7.76
CA GLY A 9 -4.19 10.97 7.71
C GLY A 9 -4.69 12.35 7.30
N SER A 10 -3.75 13.30 7.17
CA SER A 10 -4.04 14.71 6.92
C SER A 10 -4.41 15.03 5.46
N ILE A 11 -4.02 14.17 4.53
CA ILE A 11 -4.26 14.36 3.10
C ILE A 11 -5.21 13.33 2.48
N GLY A 12 -5.85 12.49 3.33
CA GLY A 12 -6.92 11.58 2.90
C GLY A 12 -6.41 10.39 2.08
N THR A 13 -5.36 9.74 2.55
CA THR A 13 -4.85 8.51 1.94
C THR A 13 -5.83 7.35 2.15
N ASN A 14 -5.98 6.52 1.15
CA ASN A 14 -6.77 5.30 1.21
C ASN A 14 -5.99 4.21 1.95
N ALA A 15 -6.35 3.95 3.20
CA ALA A 15 -5.94 2.74 3.90
C ALA A 15 -6.95 1.62 3.64
N TYR A 16 -6.46 0.39 3.49
CA TYR A 16 -7.34 -0.75 3.21
C TYR A 16 -7.21 -1.84 4.27
N LEU A 17 -8.33 -2.51 4.55
CA LEU A 17 -8.35 -3.81 5.22
C LEU A 17 -8.73 -4.88 4.19
N MET A 18 -7.84 -5.84 3.99
CA MET A 18 -8.06 -7.03 3.17
C MET A 18 -8.48 -8.16 4.10
N ILE A 19 -9.75 -8.56 4.07
CA ILE A 19 -10.36 -9.41 5.09
C ILE A 19 -10.70 -10.78 4.51
N GLN A 20 -10.18 -11.83 5.14
CA GLN A 20 -10.66 -13.20 4.90
C GLN A 20 -11.95 -13.40 5.72
N GLU A 21 -13.08 -13.54 5.04
CA GLU A 21 -14.41 -13.49 5.69
C GLU A 21 -14.67 -14.67 6.61
N GLU A 22 -14.12 -15.85 6.30
CA GLU A 22 -14.33 -17.08 7.09
C GLU A 22 -13.55 -17.04 8.41
N THR A 23 -12.27 -16.63 8.37
CA THR A 23 -11.38 -16.64 9.54
C THR A 23 -11.39 -15.33 10.30
N LYS A 24 -11.87 -14.24 9.68
CA LYS A 24 -11.75 -12.85 10.17
C LYS A 24 -10.30 -12.33 10.21
N GLU A 25 -9.35 -13.11 9.73
CA GLU A 25 -7.98 -12.61 9.57
C GLU A 25 -7.93 -11.50 8.52
N CYS A 26 -7.11 -10.49 8.77
CA CYS A 26 -7.00 -9.38 7.84
C CYS A 26 -5.57 -8.83 7.73
N LEU A 27 -5.34 -8.12 6.62
CA LEU A 27 -4.13 -7.34 6.37
C LEU A 27 -4.54 -5.87 6.34
N ALA A 28 -3.73 -5.02 6.98
CA ALA A 28 -3.86 -3.58 6.83
C ALA A 28 -2.87 -3.07 5.78
N VAL A 29 -3.26 -2.11 4.96
CA VAL A 29 -2.43 -1.59 3.87
C VAL A 29 -2.40 -0.08 3.94
N ASP A 30 -1.19 0.49 3.87
CA ASP A 30 -0.94 1.94 3.79
C ASP A 30 -1.64 2.75 4.89
N LEU A 31 -1.16 2.55 6.11
CA LEU A 31 -1.68 3.24 7.29
C LEU A 31 -1.09 4.65 7.44
N GLY A 32 -1.52 5.59 6.61
CA GLY A 32 -1.12 7.00 6.70
C GLY A 32 -1.65 7.72 7.95
N GLY A 33 -2.58 7.11 8.63
CA GLY A 33 -3.12 7.49 9.93
C GLY A 33 -3.81 6.30 10.57
N CYS A 34 -3.97 6.35 11.88
CA CYS A 34 -4.69 5.32 12.62
C CYS A 34 -5.65 5.99 13.62
N PRO A 35 -6.82 6.47 13.16
CA PRO A 35 -7.83 7.03 14.05
C PRO A 35 -8.38 5.95 14.99
N ASP A 36 -8.83 6.35 16.18
CA ASP A 36 -9.40 5.40 17.16
C ASP A 36 -10.62 4.67 16.58
N SER A 37 -11.40 5.33 15.72
CA SER A 37 -12.53 4.72 15.02
C SER A 37 -12.15 3.53 14.15
N LEU A 38 -10.97 3.51 13.54
CA LEU A 38 -10.47 2.35 12.79
C LEU A 38 -10.15 1.18 13.75
N ILE A 39 -9.50 1.48 14.88
CA ILE A 39 -9.19 0.47 15.90
C ILE A 39 -10.48 -0.12 16.48
N ASP A 40 -11.44 0.74 16.83
CA ASP A 40 -12.73 0.32 17.37
C ASP A 40 -13.52 -0.52 16.36
N HIS A 41 -13.55 -0.10 15.09
CA HIS A 41 -14.19 -0.86 14.02
C HIS A 41 -13.62 -2.28 13.88
N ILE A 42 -12.28 -2.42 13.87
CA ILE A 42 -11.62 -3.73 13.78
C ILE A 42 -12.00 -4.61 14.97
N LYS A 43 -11.99 -4.06 16.20
CA LYS A 43 -12.36 -4.78 17.41
C LYS A 43 -13.84 -5.19 17.43
N GLU A 44 -14.75 -4.28 17.05
CA GLU A 44 -16.21 -4.54 16.99
C GLU A 44 -16.55 -5.62 15.96
N LYS A 45 -15.85 -5.63 14.81
CA LYS A 45 -16.03 -6.67 13.77
C LYS A 45 -15.37 -8.00 14.12
N GLY A 46 -14.51 -8.02 15.14
CA GLY A 46 -13.72 -9.18 15.51
C GLY A 46 -12.65 -9.54 14.47
N TYR A 47 -12.17 -8.55 13.72
CA TYR A 47 -11.09 -8.77 12.76
C TYR A 47 -9.77 -9.01 13.48
N LEU A 48 -8.92 -9.83 12.87
CA LEU A 48 -7.64 -10.29 13.40
C LEU A 48 -6.49 -9.86 12.50
N PRO A 49 -5.91 -8.66 12.71
CA PRO A 49 -4.78 -8.20 11.91
C PRO A 49 -3.59 -9.15 12.00
N LYS A 50 -3.07 -9.60 10.84
CA LYS A 50 -1.94 -10.52 10.73
C LYS A 50 -0.67 -9.86 10.23
N ALA A 51 -0.81 -8.79 9.45
CA ALA A 51 0.32 -8.03 8.93
C ALA A 51 -0.13 -6.63 8.47
N ILE A 52 0.86 -5.77 8.29
CA ILE A 52 0.74 -4.49 7.62
C ILE A 52 1.57 -4.57 6.33
N LEU A 53 0.98 -4.18 5.20
CA LEU A 53 1.66 -4.07 3.91
C LEU A 53 1.83 -2.59 3.57
N LEU A 54 3.03 -2.19 3.19
CA LEU A 54 3.33 -0.84 2.73
C LEU A 54 3.69 -0.87 1.25
N THR A 55 2.95 -0.13 0.44
CA THR A 55 3.27 0.02 -0.98
C THR A 55 4.51 0.87 -1.19
N HIS A 56 4.69 1.88 -0.36
CA HIS A 56 5.88 2.74 -0.33
C HIS A 56 6.00 3.48 1.02
N GLY A 57 7.04 4.29 1.18
CA GLY A 57 7.43 4.88 2.46
C GLY A 57 7.06 6.34 2.67
N HIS A 58 6.22 6.99 1.85
CA HIS A 58 5.82 8.36 2.15
C HIS A 58 5.00 8.46 3.44
N PHE A 59 5.11 9.62 4.10
CA PHE A 59 4.54 9.88 5.43
C PHE A 59 3.07 9.51 5.54
N ASP A 60 2.31 9.84 4.52
CA ASP A 60 0.87 9.63 4.48
C ASP A 60 0.45 8.16 4.25
N HIS A 61 1.42 7.26 4.04
CA HIS A 61 1.21 5.81 4.02
C HIS A 61 1.74 5.10 5.29
N ILE A 62 2.53 5.78 6.13
CA ILE A 62 3.24 5.13 7.23
C ILE A 62 2.97 5.70 8.63
N MET A 63 2.47 6.94 8.78
CA MET A 63 2.37 7.62 10.08
C MET A 63 1.45 6.92 11.09
N GLY A 64 0.51 6.11 10.65
CA GLY A 64 -0.39 5.33 11.51
C GLY A 64 0.14 3.97 11.95
N VAL A 65 1.23 3.48 11.34
CA VAL A 65 1.73 2.11 11.51
C VAL A 65 2.02 1.77 12.97
N GLU A 66 2.78 2.58 13.67
CA GLU A 66 3.15 2.29 15.07
C GLU A 66 1.95 2.31 16.03
N LYS A 67 1.01 3.24 15.83
CA LYS A 67 -0.24 3.26 16.61
C LYS A 67 -1.08 2.01 16.35
N PHE A 68 -1.18 1.59 15.08
CA PHE A 68 -1.89 0.36 14.72
C PHE A 68 -1.23 -0.88 15.31
N ARG A 69 0.10 -1.00 15.20
CA ARG A 69 0.86 -2.08 15.82
C ARG A 69 0.59 -2.17 17.32
N ASN A 70 0.69 -1.05 18.02
CA ASN A 70 0.45 -1.01 19.47
C ASN A 70 -0.96 -1.46 19.88
N ALA A 71 -1.95 -1.26 19.02
CA ALA A 71 -3.32 -1.68 19.27
C ALA A 71 -3.56 -3.19 19.04
N PHE A 72 -2.75 -3.86 18.18
CA PHE A 72 -3.06 -5.20 17.67
C PHE A 72 -1.93 -6.25 17.79
N GLY A 73 -0.84 -5.96 18.44
CA GLY A 73 0.21 -6.98 18.63
C GLY A 73 1.60 -6.43 18.88
N GLY A 74 1.76 -5.11 18.89
CA GLY A 74 3.07 -4.48 19.10
C GLY A 74 4.09 -4.95 18.06
N SER A 75 5.29 -5.28 18.52
CA SER A 75 6.39 -5.74 17.65
C SER A 75 6.13 -7.08 16.96
N GLU A 76 5.18 -7.88 17.46
CA GLU A 76 4.83 -9.18 16.87
C GLU A 76 3.97 -9.05 15.61
N LEU A 77 3.32 -7.89 15.38
CA LEU A 77 2.60 -7.64 14.14
C LEU A 77 3.60 -7.21 13.05
N PRO A 78 3.87 -8.06 12.03
CA PRO A 78 4.87 -7.77 11.04
C PRO A 78 4.44 -6.66 10.09
N VAL A 79 5.42 -5.86 9.65
CA VAL A 79 5.27 -4.84 8.60
C VAL A 79 6.11 -5.27 7.41
N TYR A 80 5.52 -5.31 6.23
CA TYR A 80 6.19 -5.65 4.98
C TYR A 80 6.34 -4.42 4.10
N ALA A 81 7.51 -4.27 3.49
CA ALA A 81 7.79 -3.26 2.48
C ALA A 81 8.83 -3.80 1.48
N TYR A 82 8.89 -3.22 0.29
CA TYR A 82 9.90 -3.59 -0.69
C TYR A 82 11.30 -3.20 -0.22
N GLU A 83 12.32 -4.05 -0.47
CA GLU A 83 13.68 -3.87 0.07
C GLU A 83 14.33 -2.51 -0.24
N LYS A 84 14.06 -1.94 -1.42
CA LYS A 84 14.63 -0.64 -1.79
C LYS A 84 13.94 0.56 -1.14
N GLU A 85 12.90 0.33 -0.35
CA GLU A 85 12.21 1.38 0.41
C GLU A 85 12.85 1.64 1.78
N GLU A 86 13.86 0.87 2.18
CA GLU A 86 14.50 0.97 3.49
C GLU A 86 14.97 2.41 3.81
N THR A 87 15.60 3.09 2.86
CA THR A 87 16.06 4.46 3.07
C THR A 87 14.92 5.44 3.28
N MET A 88 13.80 5.29 2.56
CA MET A 88 12.59 6.10 2.75
C MET A 88 12.01 5.87 4.15
N LEU A 89 11.88 4.62 4.56
CA LEU A 89 11.29 4.24 5.85
C LEU A 89 12.15 4.68 7.06
N THR A 90 13.44 4.86 6.88
CA THR A 90 14.38 5.19 7.96
C THR A 90 14.83 6.65 7.98
N ASP A 91 14.44 7.47 7.01
CA ASP A 91 14.79 8.89 6.90
C ASP A 91 13.52 9.77 6.79
N SER A 92 13.23 10.53 7.85
CA SER A 92 12.04 11.38 7.93
C SER A 92 12.04 12.59 6.99
N LEU A 93 13.18 12.96 6.43
CA LEU A 93 13.25 13.98 5.39
C LEU A 93 12.90 13.37 4.03
N LEU A 94 13.43 12.18 3.73
CA LEU A 94 13.13 11.49 2.46
C LEU A 94 11.67 11.07 2.39
N ASN A 95 11.10 10.54 3.46
CA ASN A 95 9.69 10.15 3.50
C ASN A 95 8.73 11.33 3.71
N MET A 96 9.24 12.53 3.77
CA MET A 96 8.51 13.80 3.91
C MET A 96 7.83 14.02 5.27
N SER A 97 7.88 13.10 6.23
CA SER A 97 7.17 13.21 7.51
C SER A 97 7.64 14.40 8.37
N SER A 98 8.93 14.78 8.28
CA SER A 98 9.46 15.96 9.00
C SER A 98 8.84 17.29 8.56
N TYR A 99 8.18 17.35 7.41
CA TYR A 99 7.47 18.54 6.95
C TYR A 99 6.04 18.63 7.50
N TYR A 100 5.52 17.53 8.04
CA TYR A 100 4.13 17.40 8.52
C TYR A 100 4.03 17.14 10.03
N GLY A 101 5.15 17.17 10.77
CA GLY A 101 5.15 16.99 12.23
C GLY A 101 6.53 16.61 12.77
N GLU A 102 6.55 15.81 13.82
CA GLU A 102 7.79 15.39 14.50
C GLU A 102 8.70 14.46 13.67
N GLY A 103 8.25 14.07 12.49
CA GLY A 103 8.90 13.06 11.67
C GLY A 103 8.59 11.63 12.15
N CYS A 104 8.54 10.72 11.20
CA CYS A 104 8.27 9.30 11.44
C CYS A 104 9.31 8.46 10.73
N THR A 105 9.82 7.44 11.42
CA THR A 105 10.67 6.40 10.83
C THR A 105 10.20 5.05 11.31
N LEU A 106 10.25 4.06 10.44
CA LEU A 106 9.88 2.69 10.79
C LEU A 106 11.13 1.83 10.97
N LYS A 107 11.15 1.08 12.06
CA LYS A 107 12.13 0.05 12.36
C LYS A 107 11.42 -1.30 12.38
N GLN A 108 12.16 -2.40 12.28
CA GLN A 108 11.60 -3.75 12.30
C GLN A 108 10.60 -4.00 11.16
N VAL A 109 11.02 -3.68 9.94
CA VAL A 109 10.30 -3.97 8.71
C VAL A 109 10.86 -5.26 8.09
N THR A 110 9.99 -6.14 7.65
CA THR A 110 10.34 -7.31 6.85
C THR A 110 10.38 -6.91 5.38
N TYR A 111 11.56 -6.95 4.80
CA TYR A 111 11.73 -6.55 3.41
C TYR A 111 11.42 -7.68 2.45
N VAL A 112 10.69 -7.35 1.40
CA VAL A 112 10.30 -8.26 0.32
C VAL A 112 10.97 -7.88 -1.00
N THR A 113 11.03 -8.84 -1.92
CA THR A 113 11.66 -8.70 -3.24
C THR A 113 10.65 -8.83 -4.37
N ASP A 114 11.06 -8.45 -5.58
CA ASP A 114 10.21 -8.53 -6.76
C ASP A 114 9.79 -9.99 -7.04
N ARG A 115 8.52 -10.16 -7.39
CA ARG A 115 7.87 -11.45 -7.65
C ARG A 115 7.85 -12.42 -6.47
N GLN A 116 8.22 -11.94 -5.28
CA GLN A 116 8.05 -12.76 -4.08
C GLN A 116 6.57 -13.04 -3.84
N GLU A 117 6.27 -14.28 -3.52
CA GLU A 117 4.94 -14.70 -3.09
C GLU A 117 4.88 -14.71 -1.56
N LEU A 118 3.83 -14.11 -1.02
CA LEU A 118 3.54 -14.09 0.42
C LEU A 118 2.24 -14.87 0.68
N HIS A 119 2.23 -15.64 1.74
CA HIS A 119 1.04 -16.34 2.22
C HIS A 119 0.65 -15.76 3.58
N LEU A 120 -0.31 -14.84 3.59
CA LEU A 120 -0.71 -14.08 4.78
C LEU A 120 -2.23 -14.00 4.89
N ALA A 121 -2.77 -14.21 6.08
CA ALA A 121 -4.21 -14.12 6.38
C ALA A 121 -5.08 -14.98 5.42
N GLY A 122 -4.55 -16.11 4.96
CA GLY A 122 -5.24 -17.00 4.02
C GLY A 122 -5.22 -16.54 2.56
N PHE A 123 -4.46 -15.49 2.22
CA PHE A 123 -4.28 -14.99 0.86
C PHE A 123 -2.93 -15.38 0.28
N THR A 124 -2.90 -15.60 -1.03
CA THR A 124 -1.68 -15.62 -1.84
C THR A 124 -1.49 -14.26 -2.48
N ILE A 125 -0.32 -13.64 -2.24
CA ILE A 125 -0.04 -12.25 -2.63
C ILE A 125 1.26 -12.21 -3.40
N GLN A 126 1.24 -11.68 -4.61
CA GLN A 126 2.44 -11.44 -5.40
C GLN A 126 2.92 -10.00 -5.22
N VAL A 127 4.19 -9.82 -4.89
CA VAL A 127 4.86 -8.50 -4.85
C VAL A 127 5.27 -8.11 -6.26
N ILE A 128 4.83 -6.95 -6.74
CA ILE A 128 5.21 -6.40 -8.05
C ILE A 128 5.99 -5.11 -7.82
N TYR A 129 7.27 -5.12 -8.12
CA TYR A 129 8.12 -3.93 -8.03
C TYR A 129 7.75 -2.91 -9.11
N THR A 130 7.34 -1.71 -8.70
CA THR A 130 6.86 -0.62 -9.57
C THR A 130 7.50 0.71 -9.19
N PRO A 131 8.83 0.85 -9.40
CA PRO A 131 9.54 2.08 -9.05
C PRO A 131 9.13 3.26 -9.92
N GLY A 132 9.25 4.47 -9.36
CA GLY A 132 9.06 5.71 -10.10
C GLY A 132 8.29 6.77 -9.34
N HIS A 133 7.32 6.42 -8.50
CA HIS A 133 6.80 7.31 -7.47
C HIS A 133 7.83 7.44 -6.33
N THR A 134 8.30 6.32 -5.83
CA THR A 134 9.50 6.19 -5.00
C THR A 134 10.46 5.16 -5.60
N VAL A 135 11.69 5.07 -5.06
CA VAL A 135 12.71 4.11 -5.51
C VAL A 135 12.33 2.66 -5.20
N GLY A 136 11.59 2.43 -4.14
CA GLY A 136 11.18 1.10 -3.67
C GLY A 136 9.68 0.87 -3.74
N GLY A 137 8.93 1.70 -4.48
CA GLY A 137 7.50 1.52 -4.66
C GLY A 137 7.15 0.15 -5.22
N CYS A 138 6.12 -0.49 -4.66
CA CYS A 138 5.62 -1.78 -5.11
C CYS A 138 4.09 -1.84 -5.05
N CYS A 139 3.53 -2.77 -5.80
CA CYS A 139 2.13 -3.14 -5.72
C CYS A 139 2.00 -4.52 -5.10
N TYR A 140 0.87 -4.79 -4.46
CA TYR A 140 0.51 -6.11 -3.96
C TYR A 140 -0.66 -6.65 -4.76
N TYR A 141 -0.43 -7.74 -5.48
CA TYR A 141 -1.43 -8.39 -6.33
C TYR A 141 -1.94 -9.66 -5.69
N PHE A 142 -3.26 -9.81 -5.63
CA PHE A 142 -3.98 -10.97 -5.14
C PHE A 142 -4.57 -11.72 -6.34
N PRO A 143 -3.86 -12.71 -6.91
CA PRO A 143 -4.24 -13.30 -8.19
C PRO A 143 -5.58 -14.06 -8.15
N GLU A 144 -5.87 -14.74 -7.03
CA GLU A 144 -7.11 -15.51 -6.88
C GLU A 144 -8.35 -14.60 -6.81
N GLU A 145 -8.21 -13.39 -6.28
CA GLU A 145 -9.26 -12.40 -6.13
C GLU A 145 -9.29 -11.37 -7.26
N GLN A 146 -8.27 -11.35 -8.10
CA GLN A 146 -8.05 -10.33 -9.13
C GLN A 146 -8.09 -8.90 -8.55
N VAL A 147 -7.32 -8.68 -7.49
CA VAL A 147 -7.21 -7.40 -6.79
C VAL A 147 -5.75 -6.94 -6.77
N LEU A 148 -5.54 -5.66 -7.07
CA LEU A 148 -4.26 -4.97 -7.04
C LEU A 148 -4.34 -3.78 -6.07
N LEU A 149 -3.46 -3.75 -5.08
CA LEU A 149 -3.19 -2.57 -4.26
C LEU A 149 -2.03 -1.84 -4.92
N SER A 150 -2.31 -0.72 -5.57
CA SER A 150 -1.33 -0.02 -6.40
C SER A 150 -0.56 1.08 -5.65
N GLY A 151 -0.98 1.43 -4.44
CA GLY A 151 -0.42 2.61 -3.76
C GLY A 151 -0.45 3.82 -4.68
N ASP A 152 0.66 4.54 -4.76
CA ASP A 152 0.80 5.72 -5.60
C ASP A 152 1.47 5.42 -6.95
N THR A 153 1.27 4.21 -7.46
CA THR A 153 1.73 3.83 -8.80
C THR A 153 0.70 4.17 -9.86
N LEU A 154 -0.50 3.60 -9.76
CA LEU A 154 -1.59 3.73 -10.75
C LEU A 154 -2.86 4.21 -10.05
N PHE A 155 -3.45 5.29 -10.56
CA PHE A 155 -4.70 5.88 -10.10
C PHE A 155 -5.77 5.79 -11.20
N CYS A 156 -7.01 6.07 -10.85
CA CYS A 156 -8.10 6.21 -11.81
C CYS A 156 -7.80 7.35 -12.79
N GLU A 157 -7.58 7.02 -14.08
CA GLU A 157 -7.22 7.93 -15.16
C GLU A 157 -6.01 8.84 -14.85
N SER A 158 -5.11 8.36 -13.96
CA SER A 158 -3.94 9.12 -13.52
C SER A 158 -2.81 8.20 -13.06
N VAL A 159 -1.69 8.81 -12.69
CA VAL A 159 -0.52 8.13 -12.12
C VAL A 159 0.02 8.93 -10.94
N GLY A 160 0.77 8.29 -10.07
CA GLY A 160 1.42 8.96 -8.93
C GLY A 160 2.34 10.08 -9.38
N ARG A 161 2.56 11.06 -8.52
CA ARG A 161 3.58 12.09 -8.74
C ARG A 161 4.98 11.49 -8.69
N SER A 162 5.92 12.17 -9.31
CA SER A 162 7.31 11.68 -9.42
C SER A 162 8.35 12.79 -9.23
N ASP A 163 7.93 13.90 -8.64
CA ASP A 163 8.74 15.10 -8.40
C ASP A 163 9.28 15.19 -6.96
N PHE A 164 8.91 14.24 -6.09
CA PHE A 164 9.47 14.10 -4.75
C PHE A 164 10.81 13.35 -4.76
N PRO A 165 11.57 13.37 -3.64
CA PRO A 165 12.82 12.62 -3.53
C PRO A 165 12.65 11.17 -3.98
N THR A 166 13.62 10.67 -4.76
CA THR A 166 13.64 9.34 -5.38
C THR A 166 12.67 9.10 -6.54
N GLY A 167 11.80 10.09 -6.87
CA GLY A 167 10.82 9.98 -7.95
C GLY A 167 11.44 10.06 -9.35
N ASN A 168 10.81 9.38 -10.33
CA ASN A 168 11.20 9.37 -11.74
C ASN A 168 10.00 9.06 -12.64
N ALA A 169 9.50 10.08 -13.33
CA ALA A 169 8.30 9.95 -14.17
C ALA A 169 8.41 8.90 -15.28
N GLY A 170 9.54 8.88 -15.98
CA GLY A 170 9.74 7.90 -17.06
C GLY A 170 9.85 6.47 -16.55
N GLN A 171 10.33 6.27 -15.34
CA GLN A 171 10.38 4.96 -14.71
C GLN A 171 8.99 4.52 -14.23
N LEU A 172 8.21 5.44 -13.66
CA LEU A 172 6.83 5.17 -13.21
C LEU A 172 5.96 4.69 -14.37
N VAL A 173 5.96 5.41 -15.49
CA VAL A 173 5.18 5.02 -16.69
C VAL A 173 5.64 3.66 -17.24
N ARG A 174 6.94 3.40 -17.29
CA ARG A 174 7.45 2.08 -17.69
C ARG A 174 7.01 0.99 -16.71
N SER A 175 7.09 1.24 -15.41
CA SER A 175 6.65 0.28 -14.40
C SER A 175 5.18 -0.12 -14.60
N ILE A 176 4.31 0.86 -14.86
CA ILE A 176 2.89 0.58 -15.10
C ILE A 176 2.73 -0.24 -16.39
N LYS A 177 3.31 0.22 -17.50
CA LYS A 177 3.16 -0.44 -18.81
C LYS A 177 3.70 -1.88 -18.83
N ASP A 178 4.90 -2.08 -18.27
CA ASP A 178 5.61 -3.35 -18.36
C ASP A 178 5.21 -4.35 -17.27
N ARG A 179 4.54 -3.89 -16.20
CA ARG A 179 4.30 -4.73 -15.03
C ARG A 179 2.84 -4.89 -14.64
N LEU A 180 2.01 -3.88 -14.91
CA LEU A 180 0.62 -3.87 -14.47
C LEU A 180 -0.37 -4.09 -15.61
N LEU A 181 -0.10 -3.54 -16.81
CA LEU A 181 -1.07 -3.65 -17.91
C LEU A 181 -1.20 -5.06 -18.50
N ASP A 182 -0.30 -5.99 -18.16
CA ASP A 182 -0.42 -7.41 -18.53
C ASP A 182 -1.31 -8.22 -17.56
N LEU A 183 -1.74 -7.63 -16.44
CA LEU A 183 -2.69 -8.26 -15.54
C LEU A 183 -4.07 -8.39 -16.22
N PRO A 184 -4.92 -9.34 -15.78
CA PRO A 184 -6.29 -9.48 -16.31
C PRO A 184 -7.06 -8.16 -16.25
N GLU A 185 -7.84 -7.87 -17.29
CA GLU A 185 -8.54 -6.58 -17.42
C GLU A 185 -9.57 -6.33 -16.33
N GLU A 186 -10.14 -7.41 -15.79
CA GLU A 186 -11.09 -7.36 -14.67
C GLU A 186 -10.42 -7.09 -13.30
N THR A 187 -9.09 -7.08 -13.24
CA THR A 187 -8.36 -6.82 -12.00
C THR A 187 -8.76 -5.45 -11.44
N LYS A 188 -9.35 -5.46 -10.27
CA LYS A 188 -9.69 -4.24 -9.53
C LYS A 188 -8.44 -3.61 -8.96
N VAL A 189 -8.30 -2.31 -9.14
CA VAL A 189 -7.18 -1.50 -8.65
C VAL A 189 -7.66 -0.63 -7.50
N TYR A 190 -7.02 -0.77 -6.35
CA TYR A 190 -7.25 0.02 -5.15
C TYR A 190 -6.03 0.91 -4.91
N PRO A 191 -6.10 2.19 -5.29
CA PRO A 191 -4.98 3.13 -5.23
C PRO A 191 -4.82 3.79 -3.85
N GLY A 192 -3.65 4.35 -3.58
CA GLY A 192 -3.39 5.15 -2.37
C GLY A 192 -4.21 6.43 -2.28
N HIS A 193 -4.63 6.97 -3.40
CA HIS A 193 -5.51 8.14 -3.51
C HIS A 193 -6.53 7.96 -4.63
N MET A 194 -7.58 8.78 -4.63
CA MET A 194 -8.65 8.77 -5.62
C MET A 194 -9.57 7.53 -5.50
N ASP A 195 -10.39 7.30 -6.51
CA ASP A 195 -11.34 6.20 -6.56
C ASP A 195 -10.71 4.90 -7.08
N GLU A 196 -11.37 3.77 -6.84
CA GLU A 196 -11.02 2.48 -7.41
C GLU A 196 -11.20 2.47 -8.94
N THR A 197 -10.45 1.63 -9.62
CA THR A 197 -10.53 1.43 -11.07
C THR A 197 -10.27 -0.03 -11.45
N THR A 198 -10.04 -0.31 -12.72
CA THR A 198 -9.64 -1.63 -13.23
C THR A 198 -8.49 -1.52 -14.22
N ILE A 199 -7.71 -2.58 -14.38
CA ILE A 199 -6.62 -2.61 -15.37
C ILE A 199 -7.17 -2.36 -16.78
N GLY A 200 -8.32 -2.92 -17.14
CA GLY A 200 -8.95 -2.70 -18.43
C GLY A 200 -9.33 -1.24 -18.67
N HIS A 201 -9.90 -0.57 -17.66
CA HIS A 201 -10.22 0.85 -17.74
C HIS A 201 -8.97 1.69 -17.99
N GLU A 202 -7.91 1.44 -17.21
CA GLU A 202 -6.67 2.22 -17.32
C GLU A 202 -5.93 1.99 -18.65
N LYS A 203 -6.00 0.81 -19.23
CA LYS A 203 -5.48 0.54 -20.58
C LYS A 203 -6.13 1.41 -21.65
N GLU A 204 -7.43 1.68 -21.52
CA GLU A 204 -8.21 2.37 -22.54
C GLU A 204 -8.25 3.88 -22.31
N TYR A 205 -8.34 4.34 -21.06
CA TYR A 205 -8.70 5.74 -20.76
C TYR A 205 -7.60 6.52 -20.03
N ASN A 206 -6.53 5.89 -19.52
CA ASN A 206 -5.51 6.61 -18.79
C ASN A 206 -4.64 7.46 -19.73
N PRO A 207 -4.68 8.80 -19.64
CA PRO A 207 -3.97 9.69 -20.57
C PRO A 207 -2.45 9.71 -20.41
N PHE A 208 -1.90 9.05 -19.36
CA PHE A 208 -0.46 8.97 -19.09
C PHE A 208 0.18 7.68 -19.64
N LEU A 209 -0.62 6.76 -20.16
CA LEU A 209 -0.18 5.42 -20.58
C LEU A 209 -0.21 5.20 -22.10
#